data_b181f4455007d910d4ae69e081ba0457
#
_entry.id   b181f4455007d910d4ae69e081ba0457
#
_cell.length_a   1.000
_cell.length_b   1.000
_cell.length_c   1.000
_cell.angle_alpha   90.00
_cell.angle_beta   90.00
_cell.angle_gamma   90.00
#
_symmetry.space_group_name_H-M   'P 1'
#
loop_
_entity.id
_entity.type
_entity.pdbx_description
1 polymer ?
#
loop_
_entity_poly.entity_id
_entity_poly.type
_entity_poly.pdbx_seq_one_letter_code
_entity_poly.pdbx_strand_id
1 'polypeptide(L)'
;MRTYSPKASEIQRSWYVVDAEGMVLGRLATEVARILRGKHKPTYTPHLDTGDHVIVINADKVVLTSNKGEKIFVHRHSGYPGGLTSQSYGDLLATKPQEGVRRAIRGMLPKSRLGRQQLKKLKVYAGPVHPHGAQLPETLEFAHAKAR
;
A
#
# COMPACT_ATOMS: atom_id res chain seq x y z
N MET A 1 -6.04 15.98 -33.13
CA MET A 1 -5.75 16.23 -31.71
C MET A 1 -4.75 15.21 -31.21
N ARG A 2 -3.66 15.63 -30.58
CA ARG A 2 -2.72 14.71 -29.94
C ARG A 2 -3.02 14.67 -28.43
N THR A 3 -3.21 13.49 -27.90
CA THR A 3 -3.34 13.30 -26.44
C THR A 3 -1.99 13.59 -25.77
N TYR A 4 -2.00 14.37 -24.70
CA TYR A 4 -0.80 14.65 -23.92
C TYR A 4 -0.23 13.34 -23.33
N SER A 5 1.06 13.11 -23.49
CA SER A 5 1.79 12.02 -22.86
C SER A 5 3.06 12.59 -22.23
N PRO A 6 3.21 12.49 -20.89
CA PRO A 6 4.38 13.05 -20.21
C PRO A 6 5.64 12.30 -20.61
N LYS A 7 6.77 13.00 -20.65
CA LYS A 7 8.09 12.38 -20.75
C LYS A 7 8.55 11.92 -19.37
N ALA A 8 9.42 10.91 -19.32
CA ALA A 8 9.96 10.42 -18.05
C ALA A 8 10.69 11.50 -17.23
N SER A 9 11.30 12.49 -17.90
CA SER A 9 11.97 13.64 -17.28
C SER A 9 11.01 14.67 -16.66
N GLU A 10 9.75 14.68 -17.06
CA GLU A 10 8.73 15.64 -16.57
C GLU A 10 7.99 15.12 -15.34
N ILE A 11 8.21 13.86 -14.95
CA ILE A 11 7.49 13.23 -13.84
C ILE A 11 8.04 13.77 -12.52
N GLN A 12 7.22 14.52 -11.80
CA GLN A 12 7.46 14.95 -10.43
C GLN A 12 6.85 13.95 -9.46
N ARG A 13 7.59 13.57 -8.42
CA ARG A 13 7.15 12.65 -7.36
C ARG A 13 7.20 13.34 -6.02
N SER A 14 6.07 13.31 -5.33
CA SER A 14 5.92 13.81 -3.96
C SER A 14 6.01 12.67 -2.95
N TRP A 15 6.20 13.02 -1.67
CA TRP A 15 6.18 12.07 -0.57
C TRP A 15 4.98 12.35 0.32
N TYR A 16 4.25 11.31 0.68
CA TYR A 16 3.07 11.41 1.52
C TYR A 16 3.17 10.47 2.72
N VAL A 17 2.72 10.94 3.88
CA VAL A 17 2.53 10.13 5.09
C VAL A 17 1.05 9.91 5.30
N VAL A 18 0.68 8.68 5.58
CA VAL A 18 -0.68 8.26 5.92
C VAL A 18 -0.66 7.55 7.26
N ASP A 19 -1.46 8.02 8.20
CA ASP A 19 -1.68 7.35 9.48
C ASP A 19 -2.76 6.28 9.30
N ALA A 20 -2.40 5.03 9.57
CA ALA A 20 -3.30 3.88 9.45
C ALA A 20 -4.12 3.60 10.71
N GLU A 21 -3.92 4.37 11.80
CA GLU A 21 -4.64 4.17 13.06
C GLU A 21 -6.15 4.26 12.88
N GLY A 22 -6.86 3.19 13.27
CA GLY A 22 -8.32 3.12 13.16
C GLY A 22 -8.87 3.06 11.73
N MET A 23 -8.01 2.91 10.71
CA MET A 23 -8.45 2.78 9.32
C MET A 23 -8.77 1.33 8.95
N VAL A 24 -9.80 1.15 8.14
CA VAL A 24 -10.13 -0.15 7.55
C VAL A 24 -9.11 -0.50 6.47
N LEU A 25 -8.43 -1.64 6.63
CA LEU A 25 -7.32 -2.07 5.77
C LEU A 25 -7.64 -2.00 4.27
N GLY A 26 -8.80 -2.51 3.84
CA GLY A 26 -9.16 -2.53 2.43
C GLY A 26 -9.33 -1.14 1.83
N ARG A 27 -9.98 -0.22 2.56
CA ARG A 27 -10.19 1.16 2.14
C ARG A 27 -8.88 1.94 2.08
N LEU A 28 -8.03 1.79 3.12
CA LEU A 28 -6.69 2.34 3.14
C LEU A 28 -5.87 1.85 1.92
N ALA A 29 -5.87 0.53 1.68
CA ALA A 29 -5.10 -0.07 0.60
C ALA A 29 -5.52 0.44 -0.79
N THR A 30 -6.81 0.69 -1.00
CA THR A 30 -7.34 1.22 -2.27
C THR A 30 -6.79 2.63 -2.55
N GLU A 31 -6.84 3.53 -1.55
CA GLU A 31 -6.35 4.90 -1.73
C GLU A 31 -4.83 4.94 -1.90
N VAL A 32 -4.09 4.19 -1.09
CA VAL A 32 -2.65 4.10 -1.23
C VAL A 32 -2.26 3.54 -2.60
N ALA A 33 -2.94 2.50 -3.09
CA ALA A 33 -2.68 1.94 -4.43
C ALA A 33 -2.99 2.95 -5.54
N ARG A 34 -4.03 3.79 -5.38
CA ARG A 34 -4.37 4.87 -6.31
C ARG A 34 -3.24 5.88 -6.42
N ILE A 35 -2.64 6.30 -5.29
CA ILE A 35 -1.54 7.25 -5.24
C ILE A 35 -0.25 6.64 -5.80
N LEU A 36 0.11 5.41 -5.41
CA LEU A 36 1.29 4.71 -5.91
C LEU A 36 1.27 4.52 -7.43
N ARG A 37 0.08 4.31 -7.99
CA ARG A 37 -0.12 4.19 -9.43
C ARG A 37 -0.14 5.54 -10.15
N GLY A 38 -0.45 6.62 -9.44
CA GLY A 38 -0.52 7.98 -9.98
C GLY A 38 -1.88 8.37 -10.56
N LYS A 39 -2.94 7.60 -10.28
CA LYS A 39 -4.29 7.88 -10.79
C LYS A 39 -4.94 9.16 -10.25
N HIS A 40 -4.35 9.79 -9.23
CA HIS A 40 -4.80 11.07 -8.69
C HIS A 40 -4.29 12.27 -9.51
N LYS A 41 -3.30 12.04 -10.39
CA LYS A 41 -2.71 13.09 -11.23
C LYS A 41 -3.38 13.17 -12.61
N PRO A 42 -3.60 14.37 -13.15
CA PRO A 42 -4.12 14.54 -14.52
C PRO A 42 -3.14 14.01 -15.59
N THR A 43 -1.84 13.96 -15.27
CA THR A 43 -0.77 13.46 -16.13
C THR A 43 -0.62 11.93 -16.12
N TYR A 44 -1.57 11.22 -15.52
CA TYR A 44 -1.52 9.76 -15.45
C TYR A 44 -1.43 9.09 -16.82
N THR A 45 -0.47 8.17 -16.96
CA THR A 45 -0.33 7.32 -18.15
C THR A 45 -0.07 5.87 -17.73
N PRO A 46 -0.70 4.86 -18.39
CA PRO A 46 -0.58 3.46 -17.99
C PRO A 46 0.81 2.85 -18.14
N HIS A 47 1.63 3.37 -19.05
CA HIS A 47 2.94 2.83 -19.41
C HIS A 47 4.11 3.44 -18.61
N LEU A 48 3.87 4.55 -17.91
CA LEU A 48 4.88 5.23 -17.09
C LEU A 48 4.51 5.16 -15.61
N ASP A 49 5.54 5.18 -14.75
CA ASP A 49 5.36 5.29 -13.30
C ASP A 49 5.26 6.75 -12.88
N THR A 50 4.05 7.30 -12.91
CA THR A 50 3.75 8.69 -12.54
C THR A 50 3.38 8.87 -11.06
N GLY A 51 3.27 7.78 -10.31
CA GLY A 51 2.83 7.79 -8.92
C GLY A 51 3.87 8.32 -7.94
N ASP A 52 3.39 8.63 -6.73
CA ASP A 52 4.16 9.22 -5.64
C ASP A 52 4.64 8.18 -4.63
N HIS A 53 5.51 8.60 -3.72
CA HIS A 53 5.96 7.81 -2.59
C HIS A 53 4.95 7.89 -1.46
N VAL A 54 4.63 6.75 -0.83
CA VAL A 54 3.71 6.71 0.30
C VAL A 54 4.36 6.00 1.48
N ILE A 55 4.30 6.66 2.63
CA ILE A 55 4.72 6.14 3.92
C ILE A 55 3.45 5.85 4.73
N VAL A 56 3.27 4.63 5.17
CA VAL A 56 2.17 4.24 6.07
C VAL A 56 2.75 4.01 7.45
N ILE A 57 2.22 4.71 8.44
CA ILE A 57 2.60 4.57 9.86
C ILE A 57 1.46 3.92 10.64
N ASN A 58 1.74 3.47 11.87
CA ASN A 58 0.77 2.79 12.75
C ASN A 58 0.08 1.57 12.11
N ALA A 59 0.84 0.77 11.35
CA ALA A 59 0.29 -0.40 10.67
C ALA A 59 -0.22 -1.49 11.63
N ASP A 60 0.20 -1.47 12.90
CA ASP A 60 -0.28 -2.35 13.98
C ASP A 60 -1.72 -2.04 14.42
N LYS A 61 -2.19 -0.80 14.20
CA LYS A 61 -3.51 -0.33 14.62
C LYS A 61 -4.57 -0.34 13.50
N VAL A 62 -4.29 -1.02 12.41
CA VAL A 62 -5.21 -1.19 11.28
C VAL A 62 -6.38 -2.10 11.68
N VAL A 63 -7.58 -1.74 11.24
CA VAL A 63 -8.81 -2.48 11.57
C VAL A 63 -9.21 -3.40 10.42
N LEU A 64 -9.57 -4.65 10.77
CA LEU A 64 -10.24 -5.59 9.87
C LEU A 64 -11.74 -5.66 10.20
N THR A 65 -12.58 -5.56 9.18
CA THR A 65 -14.04 -5.67 9.33
C THR A 65 -14.54 -7.07 9.04
N SER A 66 -15.74 -7.43 9.54
CA SER A 66 -16.47 -8.67 9.21
C SER A 66 -15.70 -9.96 9.51
N ASN A 67 -14.99 -10.00 10.64
CA ASN A 67 -14.20 -11.17 11.10
C ASN A 67 -13.19 -11.68 10.05
N LYS A 68 -12.68 -10.78 9.19
CA LYS A 68 -11.68 -11.13 8.18
C LYS A 68 -10.36 -11.61 8.76
N GLY A 69 -10.07 -11.23 9.99
CA GLY A 69 -8.89 -11.70 10.69
C GLY A 69 -8.84 -13.22 10.83
N GLU A 70 -9.99 -13.85 11.11
CA GLU A 70 -10.10 -15.30 11.30
C GLU A 70 -10.45 -16.03 9.99
N LYS A 71 -11.28 -15.42 9.13
CA LYS A 71 -11.80 -16.06 7.91
C LYS A 71 -10.82 -16.06 6.75
N ILE A 72 -9.91 -15.08 6.67
CA ILE A 72 -8.97 -14.97 5.56
C ILE A 72 -7.63 -15.56 5.96
N PHE A 73 -7.15 -16.51 5.17
CA PHE A 73 -5.86 -17.14 5.34
C PHE A 73 -4.86 -16.67 4.29
N VAL A 74 -3.63 -16.52 4.73
CA VAL A 74 -2.47 -16.29 3.88
C VAL A 74 -1.72 -17.59 3.71
N HIS A 75 -1.64 -18.06 2.48
CA HIS A 75 -0.97 -19.30 2.14
C HIS A 75 0.44 -19.02 1.59
N ARG A 76 1.38 -19.84 2.01
CA ARG A 76 2.74 -19.87 1.50
C ARG A 76 3.14 -21.32 1.23
N HIS A 77 3.74 -21.59 0.08
CA HIS A 77 4.26 -22.90 -0.28
C HIS A 77 5.78 -22.86 -0.43
N SER A 78 6.48 -23.80 0.18
CA SER A 78 7.95 -23.87 0.12
C SER A 78 8.50 -24.47 -1.19
N GLY A 79 7.64 -25.14 -1.97
CA GLY A 79 8.02 -25.88 -3.17
C GLY A 79 8.25 -27.38 -2.92
N TYR A 80 8.29 -27.83 -1.68
CA TYR A 80 8.45 -29.25 -1.33
C TYR A 80 7.09 -29.94 -1.10
N PRO A 81 6.97 -31.26 -1.27
CA PRO A 81 5.77 -32.01 -0.89
C PRO A 81 5.38 -31.74 0.56
N GLY A 82 4.09 -31.41 0.80
CA GLY A 82 3.60 -31.06 2.13
C GLY A 82 4.03 -29.67 2.64
N GLY A 83 4.69 -28.85 1.83
CA GLY A 83 5.23 -27.55 2.21
C GLY A 83 4.23 -26.39 2.23
N LEU A 84 2.92 -26.63 2.26
CA LEU A 84 1.90 -25.60 2.39
C LEU A 84 1.79 -25.14 3.85
N THR A 85 1.99 -23.84 4.07
CA THR A 85 1.77 -23.19 5.37
C THR A 85 0.66 -22.16 5.22
N SER A 86 -0.30 -22.20 6.13
CA SER A 86 -1.45 -21.29 6.18
C SER A 86 -1.44 -20.53 7.50
N GLN A 87 -1.62 -19.22 7.45
CA GLN A 87 -1.71 -18.35 8.63
C GLN A 87 -2.95 -17.49 8.51
N SER A 88 -3.68 -17.25 9.61
CA SER A 88 -4.80 -16.32 9.60
C SER A 88 -4.31 -14.88 9.35
N TYR A 89 -5.16 -14.05 8.76
CA TYR A 89 -4.76 -12.66 8.50
C TYR A 89 -4.62 -11.86 9.80
N GLY A 90 -5.40 -12.19 10.84
CA GLY A 90 -5.28 -11.59 12.16
C GLY A 90 -3.93 -11.90 12.80
N ASP A 91 -3.48 -13.16 12.76
CA ASP A 91 -2.16 -13.55 13.27
C ASP A 91 -1.02 -12.89 12.48
N LEU A 92 -1.20 -12.74 11.16
CA LEU A 92 -0.21 -12.03 10.34
C LEU A 92 -0.08 -10.57 10.76
N LEU A 93 -1.19 -9.87 11.01
CA LEU A 93 -1.17 -8.47 11.46
C LEU A 93 -0.60 -8.35 12.88
N ALA A 94 -0.88 -9.31 13.76
CA ALA A 94 -0.33 -9.31 15.13
C ALA A 94 1.19 -9.52 15.13
N THR A 95 1.71 -10.42 14.27
CA THR A 95 3.13 -10.75 14.23
C THR A 95 3.95 -9.85 13.32
N LYS A 96 3.41 -9.51 12.14
CA LYS A 96 4.08 -8.73 11.08
C LYS A 96 3.12 -7.75 10.41
N PRO A 97 2.69 -6.68 11.12
CA PRO A 97 1.70 -5.75 10.60
C PRO A 97 2.13 -5.07 9.29
N GLN A 98 3.41 -4.77 9.16
CA GLN A 98 3.98 -4.19 7.94
C GLN A 98 3.76 -5.07 6.70
N GLU A 99 3.95 -6.39 6.85
CA GLU A 99 3.75 -7.35 5.76
C GLU A 99 2.27 -7.49 5.40
N GLY A 100 1.38 -7.52 6.41
CA GLY A 100 -0.07 -7.56 6.22
C GLY A 100 -0.57 -6.38 5.39
N VAL A 101 -0.23 -5.17 5.78
CA VAL A 101 -0.61 -3.94 5.04
C VAL A 101 0.01 -3.93 3.64
N ARG A 102 1.30 -4.23 3.52
CA ARG A 102 1.99 -4.27 2.24
C ARG A 102 1.37 -5.30 1.28
N ARG A 103 0.96 -6.47 1.80
CA ARG A 103 0.32 -7.53 1.02
C ARG A 103 -1.04 -7.09 0.46
N ALA A 104 -1.86 -6.41 1.28
CA ALA A 104 -3.13 -5.86 0.83
C ALA A 104 -2.95 -4.85 -0.31
N ILE A 105 -2.02 -3.91 -0.18
CA ILE A 105 -1.72 -2.89 -1.19
C ILE A 105 -1.14 -3.55 -2.45
N ARG A 106 -0.23 -4.53 -2.32
CA ARG A 106 0.34 -5.27 -3.46
C ARG A 106 -0.74 -5.98 -4.27
N GLY A 107 -1.76 -6.53 -3.61
CA GLY A 107 -2.89 -7.17 -4.27
C GLY A 107 -3.72 -6.23 -5.15
N MET A 108 -3.70 -4.93 -4.85
CA MET A 108 -4.44 -3.89 -5.59
C MET A 108 -3.60 -3.20 -6.68
N LEU A 109 -2.30 -3.47 -6.74
CA LEU A 109 -1.42 -2.99 -7.80
C LEU A 109 -1.36 -3.98 -8.96
N PRO A 110 -1.03 -3.52 -10.18
CA PRO A 110 -0.85 -4.39 -11.34
C PRO A 110 0.24 -5.44 -11.08
N LYS A 111 0.03 -6.68 -11.55
CA LYS A 111 0.99 -7.78 -11.43
C LYS A 111 2.05 -7.77 -12.55
N SER A 112 2.51 -6.58 -12.93
CA SER A 112 3.50 -6.35 -13.99
C SER A 112 4.86 -5.90 -13.44
N ARG A 113 5.85 -5.74 -14.32
CA ARG A 113 7.14 -5.13 -13.97
C ARG A 113 6.94 -3.72 -13.42
N LEU A 114 6.06 -2.93 -14.03
CA LEU A 114 5.71 -1.59 -13.60
C LEU A 114 5.07 -1.60 -12.20
N GLY A 115 4.13 -2.52 -11.92
CA GLY A 115 3.51 -2.64 -10.59
C GLY A 115 4.53 -2.99 -9.49
N ARG A 116 5.56 -3.77 -9.80
CA ARG A 116 6.67 -4.03 -8.87
C ARG A 116 7.51 -2.78 -8.58
N GLN A 117 7.72 -1.92 -9.57
CA GLN A 117 8.39 -0.62 -9.38
C GLN A 117 7.54 0.32 -8.54
N GLN A 118 6.24 0.38 -8.80
CA GLN A 118 5.29 1.17 -7.99
C GLN A 118 5.28 0.72 -6.53
N LEU A 119 5.32 -0.59 -6.27
CA LEU A 119 5.36 -1.14 -4.90
C LEU A 119 6.65 -0.77 -4.14
N LYS A 120 7.77 -0.53 -4.81
CA LYS A 120 9.03 -0.09 -4.16
C LYS A 120 8.90 1.30 -3.52
N LYS A 121 7.97 2.13 -3.99
CA LYS A 121 7.70 3.46 -3.44
C LYS A 121 6.86 3.42 -2.16
N LEU A 122 6.32 2.26 -1.80
CA LEU A 122 5.59 2.05 -0.55
C LEU A 122 6.56 1.72 0.58
N LYS A 123 6.47 2.49 1.67
CA LYS A 123 7.14 2.24 2.95
C LYS A 123 6.08 2.03 4.03
N VAL A 124 6.19 0.97 4.81
CA VAL A 124 5.21 0.65 5.86
C VAL A 124 5.95 0.47 7.18
N TYR A 125 5.48 1.14 8.22
CA TYR A 125 6.02 1.09 9.57
C TYR A 125 4.92 0.69 10.56
N ALA A 126 5.27 -0.18 11.51
CA ALA A 126 4.33 -0.65 12.54
C ALA A 126 3.94 0.49 13.49
N GLY A 127 4.93 1.24 13.97
CA GLY A 127 4.74 2.34 14.90
C GLY A 127 4.57 3.72 14.23
N PRO A 128 4.51 4.79 15.06
CA PRO A 128 4.27 6.16 14.58
C PRO A 128 5.50 6.83 13.96
N VAL A 129 6.70 6.28 14.15
CA VAL A 129 7.95 6.91 13.74
C VAL A 129 8.43 6.35 12.41
N HIS A 130 8.89 7.22 11.53
CA HIS A 130 9.51 6.86 10.24
C HIS A 130 10.81 7.62 10.02
N PRO A 131 11.82 7.05 9.32
CA PRO A 131 13.13 7.68 9.11
C PRO A 131 13.18 8.69 7.95
N HIS A 132 12.04 9.01 7.33
CA HIS A 132 11.94 9.81 6.10
C HIS A 132 11.68 11.32 6.36
N GLY A 133 12.18 11.89 7.45
CA GLY A 133 11.99 13.32 7.75
C GLY A 133 12.66 14.25 6.72
N ALA A 134 13.82 13.84 6.19
CA ALA A 134 14.54 14.62 5.19
C ALA A 134 13.81 14.80 3.85
N GLN A 135 12.86 13.92 3.52
CA GLN A 135 12.04 14.00 2.32
C GLN A 135 10.85 14.97 2.46
N LEU A 136 10.64 15.57 3.65
CA LEU A 136 9.54 16.48 3.96
C LEU A 136 8.17 15.96 3.47
N PRO A 137 7.74 14.77 3.92
CA PRO A 137 6.51 14.18 3.44
C PRO A 137 5.29 14.96 3.92
N GLU A 138 4.31 15.14 3.03
CA GLU A 138 3.02 15.76 3.34
C GLU A 138 2.07 14.75 3.99
N THR A 139 1.31 15.17 4.99
CA THR A 139 0.30 14.31 5.63
C THR A 139 -0.96 14.23 4.78
N LEU A 140 -1.42 13.01 4.51
CA LEU A 140 -2.70 12.74 3.85
C LEU A 140 -3.67 12.04 4.80
N GLU A 141 -4.89 12.54 4.87
CA GLU A 141 -5.97 11.92 5.61
C GLU A 141 -7.05 11.34 4.69
N PHE A 142 -7.48 10.12 4.98
CA PHE A 142 -8.55 9.44 4.26
C PHE A 142 -9.77 9.28 5.20
N ALA A 143 -10.57 10.32 5.34
CA ALA A 143 -11.72 10.32 6.25
C ALA A 143 -12.70 9.15 6.02
N HIS A 144 -12.91 8.75 4.75
CA HIS A 144 -13.79 7.63 4.38
C HIS A 144 -13.19 6.24 4.70
N ALA A 145 -11.90 6.15 4.99
CA ALA A 145 -11.24 4.90 5.33
C ALA A 145 -11.31 4.57 6.83
N LYS A 146 -11.66 5.54 7.69
CA LYS A 146 -11.81 5.32 9.13
C LYS A 146 -12.93 4.31 9.42
N ALA A 147 -12.72 3.44 10.41
CA ALA A 147 -13.75 2.56 10.92
C ALA A 147 -14.86 3.40 11.57
N ARG A 148 -16.11 2.99 11.33
CA ARG A 148 -17.27 3.57 11.99
C ARG A 148 -17.52 2.88 13.32
#